data_9d07a7e7b7d624e6d1dcce601f0ff03d
#
_entry.id   9d07a7e7b7d624e6d1dcce601f0ff03d
#
_cell.length_a   1.000
_cell.length_b   1.000
_cell.length_c   1.000
_cell.angle_alpha   90.00
_cell.angle_beta   90.00
_cell.angle_gamma   90.00
#
_symmetry.space_group_name_H-M   'P 1'
#
loop_
_entity.id
_entity.type
_entity.pdbx_description
1 polymer ?
#
loop_
_entity_poly.entity_id
_entity_poly.type
_entity_poly.pdbx_seq_one_letter_code
_entity_poly.pdbx_strand_id
1 'polypeptide(L)'
;MDVDGIEFVFGVGGNNKANFSSWILKEWQHPTKDRLWSTFRDLFRDSAVKVKELIIEPGKSISYQRHFKRSEHWFVSKSQCSVKHGPDTDNPEVFDVINLKTDEVIRIGVGEWHQIINDKDNPPCHIIEIQYGEETSEGDIERRL
;
A
#
# COMPACT_ATOMS: atom_id res chain seq x y z
N MET A 1 17.54 -7.69 0.38
CA MET A 1 17.51 -7.77 0.98
C MET A 1 17.55 -7.97 1.66
N ASP A 2 17.39 -7.69 1.52
CA ASP A 2 17.29 -7.89 2.24
C ASP A 2 16.84 -7.87 2.87
N VAL A 3 16.83 -7.62 2.60
CA VAL A 3 16.60 -7.66 3.32
C VAL A 3 16.56 -7.80 3.91
N ASP A 4 16.70 -7.77 3.50
CA ASP A 4 16.75 -7.89 4.35
C ASP A 4 16.72 -7.52 4.88
N GLY A 5 16.76 -7.05 4.66
CA GLY A 5 16.83 -6.60 5.31
C GLY A 5 16.73 -6.09 5.93
N ILE A 6 16.57 -5.84 5.64
CA ILE A 6 16.70 -5.36 6.37
C ILE A 6 17.30 -5.52 7.20
N GLU A 7 18.06 -5.69 7.18
CA GLU A 7 18.63 -5.87 8.01
C GLU A 7 18.90 -5.57 8.77
N PHE A 8 19.03 -5.36 8.76
CA PHE A 8 19.29 -5.07 9.59
C PHE A 8 20.03 -5.31 10.43
N VAL A 9 20.63 -5.12 10.73
CA VAL A 9 21.29 -5.17 11.45
C VAL A 9 21.27 -5.23 12.56
N PHE A 10 21.44 -5.46 12.81
CA PHE A 10 21.22 -5.70 13.75
C PHE A 10 22.10 -6.24 14.57
N GLY A 11 22.93 -6.46 14.51
CA GLY A 11 23.84 -7.05 15.21
C GLY A 11 24.18 -6.56 16.49
N VAL A 12 23.50 -6.14 17.16
CA VAL A 12 23.78 -5.46 18.24
C VAL A 12 24.08 -6.27 19.39
N GLY A 13 24.64 -5.88 20.35
CA GLY A 13 25.17 -6.57 21.47
C GLY A 13 24.20 -7.56 22.11
N GLY A 14 24.72 -8.65 22.65
CA GLY A 14 23.94 -9.75 23.16
C GLY A 14 22.97 -9.40 24.26
N ASN A 15 23.32 -8.53 25.13
CA ASN A 15 22.44 -8.19 26.24
C ASN A 15 21.16 -7.54 25.81
N ASN A 16 21.19 -6.82 24.71
CA ASN A 16 20.03 -6.13 24.22
C ASN A 16 19.23 -6.94 23.24
N LYS A 17 19.68 -8.11 22.91
CA LYS A 17 19.04 -8.89 21.87
C LYS A 17 17.60 -9.26 22.22
N ALA A 18 17.35 -9.69 23.41
CA ALA A 18 16.01 -10.04 23.85
C ALA A 18 15.09 -8.81 23.85
N ASN A 19 15.60 -7.70 24.35
CA ASN A 19 14.83 -6.46 24.37
C ASN A 19 14.57 -5.95 22.97
N PHE A 20 15.56 -6.07 22.11
CA PHE A 20 15.45 -5.66 20.72
C PHE A 20 14.41 -6.51 19.99
N SER A 21 14.44 -7.82 20.16
CA SER A 21 13.47 -8.72 19.58
C SER A 21 12.05 -8.43 20.05
N SER A 22 11.91 -8.16 21.34
CA SER A 22 10.61 -7.84 21.92
C SER A 22 10.06 -6.54 21.35
N TRP A 23 10.92 -5.55 21.18
CA TRP A 23 10.55 -4.27 20.60
C TRP A 23 10.12 -4.45 19.14
N ILE A 24 10.84 -5.22 18.36
CA ILE A 24 10.50 -5.50 16.96
C ILE A 24 9.17 -6.19 16.85
N LEU A 25 8.91 -7.23 17.65
CA LEU A 25 7.65 -7.92 17.64
C LEU A 25 6.49 -6.98 17.95
N LYS A 26 6.69 -6.09 18.90
CA LYS A 26 5.68 -5.12 19.28
C LYS A 26 5.43 -4.13 18.15
N GLU A 27 6.50 -3.66 17.50
CA GLU A 27 6.40 -2.72 16.38
C GLU A 27 5.68 -3.34 15.20
N TRP A 28 5.88 -4.65 14.98
CA TRP A 28 5.35 -5.31 13.80
C TRP A 28 4.00 -5.97 14.02
N GLN A 29 3.47 -5.89 15.23
CA GLN A 29 2.12 -6.36 15.52
C GLN A 29 1.13 -5.24 15.23
N HIS A 30 0.87 -5.02 13.96
CA HIS A 30 -0.02 -3.96 13.53
C HIS A 30 -1.44 -4.48 13.43
N PRO A 31 -2.42 -3.81 14.04
CA PRO A 31 -3.80 -4.26 13.95
C PRO A 31 -4.30 -4.14 12.51
N THR A 32 -5.06 -5.14 12.10
CA THR A 32 -5.77 -5.12 10.83
C THR A 32 -7.01 -4.27 10.97
N LYS A 33 -7.28 -3.45 9.97
CA LYS A 33 -8.47 -2.61 9.94
C LYS A 33 -9.37 -3.04 8.81
N ASP A 34 -10.67 -3.17 9.11
CA ASP A 34 -11.65 -3.61 8.13
C ASP A 34 -12.12 -2.47 7.26
N ARG A 35 -12.41 -2.78 6.00
CA ARG A 35 -12.99 -1.87 5.02
C ARG A 35 -13.99 -2.66 4.17
N LEU A 36 -14.82 -1.96 3.41
CA LEU A 36 -15.78 -2.62 2.51
C LEU A 36 -15.10 -3.49 1.47
N TRP A 37 -13.86 -3.12 1.07
CA TRP A 37 -13.11 -3.86 0.06
C TRP A 37 -12.23 -4.96 0.65
N SER A 38 -12.06 -5.00 1.92
CA SER A 38 -11.41 -6.02 2.72
C SER A 38 -10.71 -5.41 3.93
N THR A 39 -9.36 -5.52 4.02
CA THR A 39 -8.62 -5.08 5.19
C THR A 39 -7.37 -4.35 4.78
N PHE A 40 -6.84 -3.55 5.70
CA PHE A 40 -5.51 -3.00 5.56
C PHE A 40 -4.85 -2.87 6.92
N ARG A 41 -3.53 -2.74 6.92
CA ARG A 41 -2.79 -2.43 8.15
C ARG A 41 -1.58 -1.58 7.81
N ASP A 42 -1.25 -0.67 8.72
CA ASP A 42 -0.05 0.13 8.61
C ASP A 42 1.14 -0.70 9.08
N LEU A 43 2.15 -0.83 8.24
CA LEU A 43 3.38 -1.55 8.58
C LEU A 43 4.46 -0.60 9.09
N PHE A 44 4.44 0.63 8.62
CA PHE A 44 5.38 1.67 9.03
C PHE A 44 4.70 3.01 8.84
N ARG A 45 5.01 3.94 9.73
CA ARG A 45 4.38 5.26 9.66
C ARG A 45 5.33 6.34 10.16
N ASP A 46 5.44 7.40 9.35
CA ASP A 46 6.17 8.60 9.65
C ASP A 46 5.45 9.73 8.91
N SER A 47 5.79 10.98 9.14
CA SER A 47 5.06 12.09 8.51
C SER A 47 5.24 12.14 7.00
N ALA A 48 6.37 11.69 6.48
CA ALA A 48 6.70 11.74 5.06
C ALA A 48 6.59 10.40 4.35
N VAL A 49 6.58 9.30 5.09
CA VAL A 49 6.54 7.95 4.51
C VAL A 49 5.59 7.08 5.32
N LYS A 50 4.76 6.33 4.61
CA LYS A 50 3.88 5.35 5.23
C LYS A 50 3.89 4.09 4.37
N VAL A 51 3.95 2.92 5.01
CA VAL A 51 3.87 1.63 4.32
C VAL A 51 2.67 0.88 4.85
N LYS A 52 1.82 0.42 3.94
CA LYS A 52 0.62 -0.35 4.27
C LYS A 52 0.60 -1.67 3.54
N GLU A 53 -0.07 -2.64 4.13
CA GLU A 53 -0.51 -3.82 3.40
C GLU A 53 -2.00 -3.71 3.17
N LEU A 54 -2.41 -3.85 1.92
CA LEU A 54 -3.82 -3.86 1.52
C LEU A 54 -4.18 -5.26 1.05
N ILE A 55 -5.33 -5.76 1.49
CA ILE A 55 -5.84 -7.05 1.02
C ILE A 55 -7.20 -6.77 0.40
N ILE A 56 -7.31 -7.03 -0.89
CA ILE A 56 -8.54 -6.79 -1.65
C ILE A 56 -9.18 -8.14 -1.94
N GLU A 57 -10.35 -8.36 -1.36
CA GLU A 57 -11.08 -9.62 -1.55
C GLU A 57 -11.63 -9.74 -2.98
N PRO A 58 -11.88 -10.97 -3.44
CA PRO A 58 -12.45 -11.17 -4.77
C PRO A 58 -13.74 -10.37 -4.96
N GLY A 59 -13.84 -9.69 -6.09
CA GLY A 59 -15.01 -8.91 -6.44
C GLY A 59 -15.11 -7.56 -5.74
N LYS A 60 -14.08 -7.17 -5.02
CA LYS A 60 -14.08 -5.89 -4.28
C LYS A 60 -13.10 -4.90 -4.90
N SER A 61 -13.25 -3.65 -4.52
CA SER A 61 -12.38 -2.57 -5.01
C SER A 61 -12.29 -1.47 -3.96
N ILE A 62 -11.18 -0.74 -3.98
CA ILE A 62 -11.10 0.52 -3.23
C ILE A 62 -11.85 1.58 -4.03
N SER A 63 -12.04 2.77 -3.44
CA SER A 63 -12.66 3.87 -4.17
C SER A 63 -11.71 4.39 -5.26
N TYR A 64 -12.30 5.01 -6.30
CA TYR A 64 -11.52 5.73 -7.31
C TYR A 64 -11.16 7.08 -6.69
N GLN A 65 -9.87 7.34 -6.51
CA GLN A 65 -9.42 8.43 -5.65
C GLN A 65 -8.10 9.04 -6.12
N ARG A 66 -7.78 10.20 -5.56
CA ARG A 66 -6.46 10.83 -5.77
C ARG A 66 -6.01 11.54 -4.49
N HIS A 67 -4.72 11.83 -4.43
CA HIS A 67 -4.10 12.54 -3.31
C HIS A 67 -3.28 13.71 -3.84
N PHE A 68 -3.21 14.79 -3.07
CA PHE A 68 -2.59 16.04 -3.52
C PHE A 68 -1.18 16.25 -3.00
N LYS A 69 -0.76 15.49 -2.00
CA LYS A 69 0.50 15.74 -1.30
C LYS A 69 1.42 14.53 -1.25
N ARG A 70 1.02 13.43 -1.88
CA ARG A 70 1.84 12.21 -1.86
C ARG A 70 1.75 11.44 -3.16
N SER A 71 2.81 10.67 -3.41
CA SER A 71 2.83 9.64 -4.44
C SER A 71 2.71 8.29 -3.76
N GLU A 72 2.40 7.26 -4.54
CA GLU A 72 2.27 5.90 -4.03
C GLU A 72 2.95 4.93 -4.97
N HIS A 73 3.56 3.89 -4.39
CA HIS A 73 4.01 2.73 -5.14
C HIS A 73 3.22 1.54 -4.65
N TRP A 74 2.68 0.77 -5.57
CA TRP A 74 1.92 -0.45 -5.26
C TRP A 74 2.67 -1.63 -5.81
N PHE A 75 3.03 -2.55 -4.93
CA PHE A 75 3.71 -3.79 -5.25
C PHE A 75 2.77 -4.94 -4.93
N VAL A 76 2.49 -5.81 -5.92
CA VAL A 76 1.64 -6.96 -5.69
C VAL A 76 2.49 -8.09 -5.13
N SER A 77 2.26 -8.44 -3.87
CA SER A 77 3.01 -9.50 -3.20
C SER A 77 2.35 -10.86 -3.36
N LYS A 78 1.06 -10.90 -3.68
CA LYS A 78 0.34 -12.16 -3.83
C LYS A 78 -0.88 -11.98 -4.72
N SER A 79 -1.11 -12.92 -5.64
CA SER A 79 -2.22 -12.90 -6.58
C SER A 79 -2.04 -11.82 -7.63
N GLN A 80 -3.12 -11.19 -8.06
CA GLN A 80 -3.11 -10.14 -9.08
C GLN A 80 -4.35 -9.29 -8.92
N CYS A 81 -4.32 -8.10 -9.51
CA CYS A 81 -5.47 -7.22 -9.51
C CYS A 81 -5.43 -6.31 -10.75
N SER A 82 -6.54 -5.62 -11.00
CA SER A 82 -6.58 -4.58 -12.01
C SER A 82 -6.42 -3.23 -11.35
N VAL A 83 -5.66 -2.35 -11.98
CA VAL A 83 -5.48 -0.99 -11.51
C VAL A 83 -6.05 -0.05 -12.56
N LYS A 84 -7.01 0.76 -12.15
CA LYS A 84 -7.54 1.84 -12.95
C LYS A 84 -6.68 3.06 -12.65
N HIS A 85 -6.02 3.60 -13.66
CA HIS A 85 -5.04 4.68 -13.49
C HIS A 85 -5.34 5.82 -14.43
N GLY A 86 -5.66 6.99 -13.87
CA GLY A 86 -5.93 8.21 -14.62
C GLY A 86 -4.81 9.21 -14.41
N PRO A 87 -3.85 9.28 -15.33
CA PRO A 87 -2.71 10.20 -15.19
C PRO A 87 -3.06 11.66 -15.41
N ASP A 88 -4.17 11.94 -16.06
CA ASP A 88 -4.63 13.32 -16.27
C ASP A 88 -5.36 13.78 -15.03
N THR A 89 -4.72 14.62 -14.23
CA THR A 89 -5.27 15.05 -12.95
C THR A 89 -6.55 15.88 -13.10
N ASP A 90 -6.74 16.50 -14.26
CA ASP A 90 -7.91 17.34 -14.51
C ASP A 90 -9.08 16.59 -15.14
N ASN A 91 -8.84 15.35 -15.56
CA ASN A 91 -9.88 14.59 -16.25
C ASN A 91 -9.93 13.15 -15.73
N PRO A 92 -10.65 12.91 -14.62
CA PRO A 92 -10.71 11.57 -14.02
C PRO A 92 -11.35 10.51 -14.90
N GLU A 93 -12.05 10.93 -15.95
CA GLU A 93 -12.70 9.98 -16.84
C GLU A 93 -11.79 9.40 -17.91
N VAL A 94 -10.57 9.94 -18.02
CA VAL A 94 -9.56 9.40 -18.93
C VAL A 94 -8.61 8.53 -18.12
N PHE A 95 -8.67 7.23 -18.33
CA PHE A 95 -7.86 6.28 -17.55
C PHE A 95 -7.55 5.03 -18.36
N ASP A 96 -6.51 4.34 -17.93
CA ASP A 96 -6.17 3.01 -18.42
C ASP A 96 -6.49 1.99 -17.34
N VAL A 97 -6.72 0.75 -17.73
CA VAL A 97 -6.85 -0.37 -16.81
C VAL A 97 -5.69 -1.31 -17.07
N ILE A 98 -4.90 -1.53 -16.03
CA ILE A 98 -3.68 -2.33 -16.12
C ILE A 98 -3.85 -3.56 -15.24
N ASN A 99 -3.52 -4.74 -15.76
CA ASN A 99 -3.52 -5.95 -14.94
C ASN A 99 -2.15 -6.06 -14.28
N LEU A 100 -2.14 -5.91 -12.97
CA LEU A 100 -0.91 -5.92 -12.16
C LEU A 100 -0.76 -7.30 -11.54
N LYS A 101 0.30 -8.01 -11.91
CA LYS A 101 0.55 -9.39 -11.47
C LYS A 101 1.52 -9.41 -10.30
N THR A 102 1.65 -10.57 -9.68
CA THR A 102 2.62 -10.78 -8.59
C THR A 102 4.00 -10.29 -9.01
N ASP A 103 4.67 -9.61 -8.12
CA ASP A 103 6.00 -9.02 -8.27
C ASP A 103 6.05 -7.76 -9.14
N GLU A 104 4.93 -7.32 -9.67
CA GLU A 104 4.90 -6.10 -10.45
C GLU A 104 4.58 -4.88 -9.58
N VAL A 105 5.04 -3.73 -10.04
CA VAL A 105 4.91 -2.46 -9.32
C VAL A 105 4.31 -1.42 -10.25
N ILE A 106 3.44 -0.56 -9.70
CA ILE A 106 2.98 0.64 -10.41
C ILE A 106 3.22 1.84 -9.51
N ARG A 107 3.62 2.96 -10.11
CA ARG A 107 3.77 4.23 -9.42
C ARG A 107 2.57 5.11 -9.72
N ILE A 108 1.97 5.67 -8.68
CA ILE A 108 0.88 6.64 -8.79
C ILE A 108 1.45 7.98 -8.35
N GLY A 109 1.45 8.96 -9.26
CA GLY A 109 1.96 10.28 -8.94
C GLY A 109 0.96 11.14 -8.19
N VAL A 110 1.44 12.27 -7.70
CA VAL A 110 0.60 13.25 -7.01
C VAL A 110 -0.53 13.70 -7.95
N GLY A 111 -1.75 13.70 -7.44
CA GLY A 111 -2.93 14.13 -8.18
C GLY A 111 -3.48 13.13 -9.18
N GLU A 112 -2.81 12.02 -9.41
CA GLU A 112 -3.27 11.02 -10.36
C GLU A 112 -4.38 10.16 -9.76
N TRP A 113 -5.40 9.90 -10.56
CA TRP A 113 -6.54 9.09 -10.14
C TRP A 113 -6.19 7.61 -10.18
N HIS A 114 -6.67 6.87 -9.19
CA HIS A 114 -6.33 5.44 -9.10
C HIS A 114 -7.36 4.65 -8.33
N GLN A 115 -7.48 3.38 -8.70
CA GLN A 115 -8.38 2.43 -8.03
C GLN A 115 -7.83 1.02 -8.22
N ILE A 116 -7.90 0.22 -7.17
CA ILE A 116 -7.58 -1.21 -7.26
C ILE A 116 -8.88 -1.98 -7.31
N ILE A 117 -8.97 -2.91 -8.25
CA ILE A 117 -10.16 -3.74 -8.45
C ILE A 117 -9.70 -5.19 -8.49
N ASN A 118 -10.27 -6.03 -7.64
CA ASN A 118 -9.98 -7.46 -7.69
C ASN A 118 -11.14 -8.18 -8.35
N ASP A 119 -10.84 -8.99 -9.37
CA ASP A 119 -11.82 -9.78 -10.08
C ASP A 119 -12.40 -10.82 -9.14
N LYS A 120 -13.70 -11.11 -9.31
CA LYS A 120 -14.38 -12.09 -8.47
C LYS A 120 -13.82 -13.49 -8.59
N ASP A 121 -13.12 -13.79 -9.68
CA ASP A 121 -12.55 -15.11 -9.93
C ASP A 121 -11.11 -15.24 -9.44
N ASN A 122 -10.52 -14.16 -8.95
CA ASN A 122 -9.16 -14.18 -8.40
C ASN A 122 -9.17 -14.43 -6.90
N PRO A 123 -8.11 -15.05 -6.36
CA PRO A 123 -7.91 -15.08 -4.91
C PRO A 123 -7.73 -13.66 -4.35
N PRO A 124 -7.77 -13.48 -3.02
CA PRO A 124 -7.46 -12.19 -2.44
C PRO A 124 -6.14 -11.64 -2.95
N CYS A 125 -6.11 -10.37 -3.29
CA CYS A 125 -4.92 -9.70 -3.80
C CYS A 125 -4.24 -8.95 -2.66
N HIS A 126 -2.95 -9.21 -2.46
CA HIS A 126 -2.15 -8.55 -1.43
C HIS A 126 -1.24 -7.53 -2.08
N ILE A 127 -1.32 -6.30 -1.60
CA ILE A 127 -0.54 -5.19 -2.14
C ILE A 127 0.20 -4.52 -1.00
N ILE A 128 1.49 -4.28 -1.23
CA ILE A 128 2.29 -3.42 -0.34
C ILE A 128 2.26 -2.03 -0.96
N GLU A 129 1.73 -1.08 -0.20
CA GLU A 129 1.59 0.31 -0.64
C GLU A 129 2.60 1.17 0.10
N ILE A 130 3.43 1.89 -0.64
CA ILE A 130 4.38 2.84 -0.07
C ILE A 130 3.88 4.23 -0.45
N GLN A 131 3.55 5.03 0.57
CA GLN A 131 3.12 6.42 0.40
C GLN A 131 4.27 7.31 0.80
N TYR A 132 4.56 8.32 0.00
CA TYR A 132 5.63 9.25 0.31
C TYR A 132 5.38 10.60 -0.34
N GLY A 133 5.89 11.66 0.29
CA GLY A 133 5.72 13.00 -0.23
C GLY A 133 5.71 14.03 0.88
N GLU A 134 4.99 15.12 0.62
CA GLU A 134 4.89 16.22 1.55
C GLU A 134 4.20 15.80 2.84
N GLU A 135 3.15 15.00 2.72
CA GLU A 135 2.51 14.43 3.90
C GLU A 135 1.72 13.17 3.49
N THR A 136 1.52 12.27 4.45
CA THR A 136 0.82 11.00 4.20
C THR A 136 -0.50 10.93 4.98
N SER A 137 -1.12 12.05 5.21
CA SER A 137 -2.39 12.14 5.95
C SER A 137 -3.53 11.44 5.23
N GLU A 138 -4.37 10.73 5.98
CA GLU A 138 -5.56 10.09 5.43
C GLU A 138 -6.60 11.10 4.96
N GLY A 139 -6.51 12.34 5.44
CA GLY A 139 -7.41 13.40 5.00
C GLY A 139 -7.06 13.98 3.64
N ASP A 140 -5.88 13.67 3.10
CA ASP A 140 -5.45 14.14 1.79
C ASP A 140 -6.00 13.19 0.73
N ILE A 141 -7.29 13.33 0.42
CA ILE A 141 -7.95 12.42 -0.51
C ILE A 141 -9.16 13.09 -1.16
N GLU A 142 -9.34 12.81 -2.43
CA GLU A 142 -10.58 13.14 -3.15
C GLU A 142 -11.07 11.85 -3.80
N ARG A 143 -12.34 11.52 -3.60
CA ARG A 143 -12.97 10.30 -4.12
C ARG A 143 -14.01 10.63 -5.16
N ARG A 144 -14.15 9.73 -6.13
CA ARG A 144 -15.24 9.77 -7.11
C ARG A 144 -16.07 8.50 -6.95
N LEU A 145 -17.35 8.67 -6.98
CA LEU A 145 -18.30 7.56 -6.89
C LEU A 145 -18.66 7.03 -8.27
#